data_4d6305846c71e4af0aff48f781de5902
#
_entry.id   4d6305846c71e4af0aff48f781de5902
#
_cell.length_a   1.000
_cell.length_b   1.000
_cell.length_c   1.000
_cell.angle_alpha   90.00
_cell.angle_beta   90.00
_cell.angle_gamma   90.00
#
_symmetry.space_group_name_H-M   'P 1'
#
loop_
_entity.id
_entity.type
_entity.pdbx_description
1 polymer ?
#
loop_
_entity_poly.entity_id
_entity_poly.type
_entity_poly.pdbx_seq_one_letter_code
_entity_poly.pdbx_strand_id
1 'polypeptide(L)'
;MYPEIYFAKIKQEIKRTLGVSYYPYFKINKIFNNKPKFIILVYHSINPNHSWSISPNRFEEQIKFISSNYPILPLRDFFNFKENSISITFDDGYEDNFYYALPILKKYNLNATFFICSGFITKEIDIAKDGPYKGLKPLNTEMIKEMKKEGMDFGSHTHFHPILSKIPLFQAKGDIHKSKIILENILEEEINLFAYPFGQLNTFNNNIISILKEEGFQLSCSTIWGSNNKHTNPFMLRRIRIDPMDTLRDFKDKIEGKWDFIKWFHYLKWIT
;
A
#
# COMPACT_ATOMS: atom_id res chain seq x y z
N MET A 1 -9.90 -9.89 25.22
CA MET A 1 -9.05 -9.09 24.29
C MET A 1 -8.07 -10.07 23.68
N TYR A 2 -8.07 -10.22 22.33
CA TYR A 2 -7.18 -11.17 21.66
C TYR A 2 -5.72 -10.80 21.96
N PRO A 3 -4.85 -11.76 22.33
CA PRO A 3 -3.45 -11.50 22.69
C PRO A 3 -2.71 -10.70 21.61
N GLU A 4 -2.99 -10.96 20.33
CA GLU A 4 -2.39 -10.27 19.18
C GLU A 4 -2.68 -8.76 19.16
N ILE A 5 -3.91 -8.34 19.54
CA ILE A 5 -4.28 -6.91 19.63
C ILE A 5 -3.51 -6.24 20.78
N TYR A 6 -3.31 -6.93 21.87
CA TYR A 6 -2.54 -6.41 23.01
C TYR A 6 -1.07 -6.16 22.62
N PHE A 7 -0.43 -7.14 21.96
CA PHE A 7 0.93 -6.97 21.44
C PHE A 7 1.04 -5.86 20.38
N ALA A 8 0.04 -5.72 19.51
CA ALA A 8 0.01 -4.64 18.53
C ALA A 8 -0.06 -3.26 19.20
N LYS A 9 -0.84 -3.11 20.28
CA LYS A 9 -0.88 -1.86 21.07
C LYS A 9 0.47 -1.54 21.72
N ILE A 10 1.13 -2.52 22.33
CA ILE A 10 2.45 -2.32 22.93
C ILE A 10 3.46 -1.88 21.85
N LYS A 11 3.49 -2.56 20.70
CA LYS A 11 4.36 -2.16 19.59
C LYS A 11 4.09 -0.73 19.14
N GLN A 12 2.83 -0.30 19.12
CA GLN A 12 2.44 1.07 18.74
C GLN A 12 2.97 2.11 19.75
N GLU A 13 2.84 1.84 21.06
CA GLU A 13 3.36 2.75 22.11
C GLU A 13 4.89 2.84 22.06
N ILE A 14 5.59 1.73 21.83
CA ILE A 14 7.05 1.76 21.64
C ILE A 14 7.41 2.64 20.44
N LYS A 15 6.71 2.52 19.32
CA LYS A 15 6.94 3.36 18.13
C LYS A 15 6.70 4.84 18.44
N ARG A 16 5.65 5.19 19.19
CA ARG A 16 5.38 6.58 19.62
C ARG A 16 6.52 7.14 20.46
N THR A 17 7.00 6.38 21.44
CA THR A 17 8.11 6.79 22.31
C THR A 17 9.42 7.01 21.52
N LEU A 18 9.73 6.08 20.61
CA LEU A 18 10.90 6.22 19.74
C LEU A 18 10.79 7.42 18.79
N GLY A 19 9.57 7.72 18.30
CA GLY A 19 9.31 8.90 17.49
C GLY A 19 9.61 10.22 18.21
N VAL A 20 9.31 10.30 19.50
CA VAL A 20 9.65 11.47 20.33
C VAL A 20 11.17 11.64 20.43
N SER A 21 11.91 10.55 20.64
CA SER A 21 13.38 10.58 20.73
C SER A 21 14.05 10.90 19.39
N TYR A 22 13.42 10.53 18.28
CA TYR A 22 13.89 10.81 16.93
C TYR A 22 13.62 12.27 16.47
N TYR A 23 12.69 12.97 17.12
CA TYR A 23 12.20 14.27 16.70
C TYR A 23 13.29 15.36 16.53
N PRO A 24 14.30 15.50 17.41
CA PRO A 24 15.37 16.48 17.20
C PRO A 24 16.17 16.23 15.92
N TYR A 25 16.53 14.97 15.65
CA TYR A 25 17.20 14.57 14.41
C TYR A 25 16.33 14.84 13.17
N PHE A 26 15.01 14.56 13.27
CA PHE A 26 14.06 14.85 12.22
C PHE A 26 14.02 16.35 11.87
N LYS A 27 13.97 17.24 12.86
CA LYS A 27 13.98 18.71 12.63
C LYS A 27 15.21 19.16 11.86
N ILE A 28 16.39 18.70 12.28
CA ILE A 28 17.65 19.01 11.62
C ILE A 28 17.64 18.51 10.18
N ASN A 29 17.24 17.27 9.96
CA ASN A 29 17.20 16.66 8.64
C ASN A 29 16.20 17.35 7.69
N LYS A 30 15.07 17.86 8.20
CA LYS A 30 14.07 18.62 7.42
C LYS A 30 14.63 19.94 6.89
N ILE A 31 15.52 20.62 7.66
CA ILE A 31 16.15 21.87 7.24
C ILE A 31 17.10 21.64 6.05
N PHE A 32 17.83 20.52 6.05
CA PHE A 32 18.81 20.20 4.99
C PHE A 32 18.24 19.44 3.80
N ASN A 33 17.07 18.80 3.91
CA ASN A 33 16.44 17.98 2.86
C ASN A 33 15.08 18.56 2.44
N ASN A 34 15.10 19.69 1.75
CA ASN A 34 13.88 20.38 1.29
C ASN A 34 13.43 19.96 -0.12
N LYS A 35 13.84 18.77 -0.61
CA LYS A 35 13.42 18.27 -1.93
C LYS A 35 11.99 17.74 -1.87
N PRO A 36 11.21 17.93 -2.95
CA PRO A 36 9.87 17.37 -3.05
C PRO A 36 9.84 15.85 -2.78
N LYS A 37 8.85 15.41 -2.04
CA LYS A 37 8.65 14.01 -1.66
C LYS A 37 7.34 13.50 -2.24
N PHE A 38 7.37 12.30 -2.79
CA PHE A 38 6.18 11.55 -3.17
C PHE A 38 5.91 10.48 -2.10
N ILE A 39 4.86 10.67 -1.35
CA ILE A 39 4.44 9.81 -0.26
C ILE A 39 3.39 8.86 -0.79
N ILE A 40 3.58 7.56 -0.62
CA ILE A 40 2.61 6.55 -1.02
C ILE A 40 2.07 5.91 0.25
N LEU A 41 0.77 6.06 0.49
CA LEU A 41 0.08 5.42 1.61
C LEU A 41 -0.40 4.04 1.20
N VAL A 42 -0.21 3.04 2.05
CA VAL A 42 -0.78 1.71 1.81
C VAL A 42 -1.80 1.35 2.88
N TYR A 43 -2.99 1.07 2.40
CA TYR A 43 -4.13 0.51 3.12
C TYR A 43 -4.38 -0.93 2.66
N HIS A 44 -5.24 -1.66 3.37
CA HIS A 44 -5.74 -2.97 2.96
C HIS A 44 -7.26 -2.98 3.04
N SER A 45 -7.83 -3.08 4.22
CA SER A 45 -9.26 -3.18 4.47
C SER A 45 -9.80 -1.95 5.19
N ILE A 46 -10.95 -1.45 4.75
CA ILE A 46 -11.72 -0.41 5.44
C ILE A 46 -13.06 -1.02 5.85
N ASN A 47 -13.20 -1.35 7.14
CA ASN A 47 -14.36 -2.10 7.61
C ASN A 47 -14.73 -1.70 9.05
N PRO A 48 -16.00 -1.37 9.34
CA PRO A 48 -16.41 -0.98 10.69
C PRO A 48 -16.46 -2.14 11.68
N ASN A 49 -16.59 -3.37 11.18
CA ASN A 49 -16.87 -4.55 11.98
C ASN A 49 -15.68 -5.52 12.07
N HIS A 50 -14.53 -5.18 11.51
CA HIS A 50 -13.36 -6.04 11.50
C HIS A 50 -12.20 -5.42 12.28
N SER A 51 -11.66 -6.15 13.26
CA SER A 51 -10.70 -5.62 14.24
C SER A 51 -9.34 -5.20 13.67
N TRP A 52 -8.95 -5.77 12.53
CA TRP A 52 -7.70 -5.45 11.82
C TRP A 52 -7.90 -4.50 10.62
N SER A 53 -9.11 -3.98 10.47
CA SER A 53 -9.45 -3.00 9.43
C SER A 53 -9.50 -1.59 10.00
N ILE A 54 -9.24 -0.62 9.16
CA ILE A 54 -9.43 0.79 9.53
C ILE A 54 -10.93 1.08 9.43
N SER A 55 -11.51 1.69 10.48
CA SER A 55 -12.92 2.06 10.41
C SER A 55 -13.15 3.16 9.37
N PRO A 56 -14.32 3.17 8.68
CA PRO A 56 -14.66 4.20 7.70
C PRO A 56 -14.51 5.63 8.24
N ASN A 57 -14.92 5.88 9.47
CA ASN A 57 -14.78 7.20 10.09
C ASN A 57 -13.32 7.63 10.21
N ARG A 58 -12.42 6.74 10.65
CA ARG A 58 -10.98 7.05 10.73
C ARG A 58 -10.38 7.25 9.34
N PHE A 59 -10.76 6.42 8.37
CA PHE A 59 -10.33 6.60 7.00
C PHE A 59 -10.76 7.96 6.47
N GLU A 60 -12.01 8.35 6.68
CA GLU A 60 -12.53 9.65 6.25
C GLU A 60 -11.79 10.83 6.93
N GLU A 61 -11.50 10.75 8.23
CA GLU A 61 -10.68 11.76 8.91
C GLU A 61 -9.29 11.91 8.30
N GLN A 62 -8.66 10.78 7.93
CA GLN A 62 -7.36 10.76 7.27
C GLN A 62 -7.43 11.37 5.87
N ILE A 63 -8.42 10.97 5.07
CA ILE A 63 -8.66 11.49 3.72
C ILE A 63 -8.94 13.00 3.76
N LYS A 64 -9.80 13.46 4.64
CA LYS A 64 -10.08 14.90 4.85
C LYS A 64 -8.81 15.67 5.18
N PHE A 65 -7.95 15.13 6.03
CA PHE A 65 -6.70 15.80 6.40
C PHE A 65 -5.76 15.90 5.20
N ILE A 66 -5.51 14.82 4.46
CA ILE A 66 -4.56 14.85 3.35
C ILE A 66 -5.07 15.69 2.19
N SER A 67 -6.36 15.61 1.85
CA SER A 67 -6.95 16.41 0.76
C SER A 67 -6.90 17.92 1.01
N SER A 68 -6.91 18.34 2.28
CA SER A 68 -6.83 19.75 2.66
C SER A 68 -5.39 20.29 2.74
N ASN A 69 -4.37 19.42 2.77
CA ASN A 69 -2.99 19.84 3.08
C ASN A 69 -1.96 19.43 2.02
N TYR A 70 -2.31 18.53 1.09
CA TYR A 70 -1.38 17.99 0.09
C TYR A 70 -2.08 17.80 -1.25
N PRO A 71 -1.39 18.01 -2.38
CA PRO A 71 -1.80 17.46 -3.66
C PRO A 71 -1.90 15.94 -3.58
N ILE A 72 -3.06 15.39 -3.95
CA ILE A 72 -3.25 13.95 -4.07
C ILE A 72 -3.13 13.59 -5.54
N LEU A 73 -2.13 12.78 -5.87
CA LEU A 73 -1.81 12.42 -7.25
C LEU A 73 -1.98 10.91 -7.47
N PRO A 74 -2.46 10.49 -8.65
CA PRO A 74 -2.40 9.10 -9.05
C PRO A 74 -0.97 8.55 -8.97
N LEU A 75 -0.82 7.26 -8.66
CA LEU A 75 0.51 6.64 -8.54
C LEU A 75 1.31 6.75 -9.84
N ARG A 76 0.66 6.67 -11.00
CA ARG A 76 1.27 6.83 -12.34
C ARG A 76 1.97 8.17 -12.54
N ASP A 77 1.60 9.20 -11.77
CA ASP A 77 2.21 10.54 -11.85
C ASP A 77 3.53 10.65 -11.06
N PHE A 78 4.05 9.53 -10.55
CA PHE A 78 5.32 9.48 -9.81
C PHE A 78 6.48 10.19 -10.52
N PHE A 79 6.56 10.12 -11.83
CA PHE A 79 7.64 10.77 -12.58
C PHE A 79 7.47 12.29 -12.70
N ASN A 80 6.27 12.83 -12.50
CA ASN A 80 5.88 14.20 -12.82
C ASN A 80 5.64 15.11 -11.61
N PHE A 81 5.70 14.58 -10.37
CA PHE A 81 5.42 15.39 -9.18
C PHE A 81 6.46 16.51 -9.01
N LYS A 82 6.00 17.70 -8.57
CA LYS A 82 6.82 18.92 -8.42
C LYS A 82 6.95 19.38 -6.98
N GLU A 83 6.04 18.97 -6.12
CA GLU A 83 5.95 19.34 -4.71
C GLU A 83 5.64 18.11 -3.85
N ASN A 84 5.60 18.29 -2.54
CA ASN A 84 5.21 17.21 -1.63
C ASN A 84 3.80 16.72 -1.95
N SER A 85 3.70 15.51 -2.48
CA SER A 85 2.44 14.95 -2.96
C SER A 85 2.19 13.58 -2.32
N ILE A 86 0.92 13.20 -2.25
CA ILE A 86 0.51 11.92 -1.68
C ILE A 86 -0.23 11.10 -2.75
N SER A 87 0.05 9.80 -2.78
CA SER A 87 -0.73 8.81 -3.51
C SER A 87 -1.35 7.81 -2.53
N ILE A 88 -2.59 7.41 -2.78
CA ILE A 88 -3.34 6.47 -1.95
C ILE A 88 -3.34 5.12 -2.63
N THR A 89 -2.93 4.05 -1.93
CA THR A 89 -2.94 2.70 -2.47
C THR A 89 -3.62 1.72 -1.52
N PHE A 90 -4.25 0.69 -2.09
CA PHE A 90 -4.85 -0.44 -1.38
C PHE A 90 -4.28 -1.73 -1.94
N ASP A 91 -3.97 -2.68 -1.05
CA ASP A 91 -3.48 -4.00 -1.46
C ASP A 91 -4.59 -5.06 -1.29
N ASP A 92 -4.39 -6.23 -1.89
CA ASP A 92 -5.16 -7.47 -1.81
C ASP A 92 -6.48 -7.48 -2.60
N GLY A 93 -7.26 -6.42 -2.61
CA GLY A 93 -8.55 -6.37 -3.32
C GLY A 93 -9.73 -6.89 -2.50
N TYR A 94 -9.88 -6.42 -1.25
CA TYR A 94 -11.04 -6.73 -0.40
C TYR A 94 -12.31 -5.99 -0.85
N GLU A 95 -13.48 -6.68 -0.79
CA GLU A 95 -14.79 -6.12 -1.19
C GLU A 95 -15.20 -4.89 -0.37
N ASP A 96 -14.73 -4.78 0.87
CA ASP A 96 -15.04 -3.64 1.75
C ASP A 96 -14.46 -2.32 1.24
N ASN A 97 -13.45 -2.36 0.40
CA ASN A 97 -12.94 -1.17 -0.29
C ASN A 97 -14.00 -0.57 -1.24
N PHE A 98 -14.81 -1.41 -1.89
CA PHE A 98 -15.92 -0.95 -2.71
C PHE A 98 -17.02 -0.29 -1.85
N TYR A 99 -17.39 -0.92 -0.74
CA TYR A 99 -18.50 -0.43 0.08
C TYR A 99 -18.14 0.77 0.96
N TYR A 100 -16.91 0.86 1.43
CA TYR A 100 -16.54 1.88 2.41
C TYR A 100 -15.45 2.84 1.94
N ALA A 101 -14.43 2.39 1.23
CA ALA A 101 -13.36 3.29 0.77
C ALA A 101 -13.80 4.12 -0.45
N LEU A 102 -14.38 3.49 -1.47
CA LEU A 102 -14.81 4.15 -2.69
C LEU A 102 -15.76 5.33 -2.45
N PRO A 103 -16.85 5.23 -1.67
CA PRO A 103 -17.73 6.36 -1.40
C PRO A 103 -17.02 7.56 -0.76
N ILE A 104 -16.06 7.28 0.15
CA ILE A 104 -15.28 8.32 0.80
C ILE A 104 -14.33 8.99 -0.22
N LEU A 105 -13.62 8.22 -1.02
CA LEU A 105 -12.74 8.77 -2.07
C LEU A 105 -13.54 9.63 -3.06
N LYS A 106 -14.70 9.18 -3.50
CA LYS A 106 -15.60 9.96 -4.37
C LYS A 106 -16.04 11.27 -3.72
N LYS A 107 -16.43 11.24 -2.44
CA LYS A 107 -16.85 12.43 -1.68
C LYS A 107 -15.80 13.54 -1.70
N TYR A 108 -14.53 13.19 -1.71
CA TYR A 108 -13.40 14.13 -1.75
C TYR A 108 -12.81 14.30 -3.15
N ASN A 109 -13.42 13.70 -4.19
CA ASN A 109 -12.96 13.72 -5.59
C ASN A 109 -11.49 13.28 -5.72
N LEU A 110 -11.14 12.15 -5.11
CA LEU A 110 -9.79 11.61 -5.07
C LEU A 110 -9.69 10.28 -5.83
N ASN A 111 -8.54 10.10 -6.49
CA ASN A 111 -8.13 8.83 -7.07
C ASN A 111 -7.36 7.98 -6.03
N ALA A 112 -7.43 6.67 -6.17
CA ALA A 112 -6.58 5.71 -5.47
C ALA A 112 -6.23 4.54 -6.40
N THR A 113 -5.11 3.87 -6.14
CA THR A 113 -4.69 2.67 -6.86
C THR A 113 -4.98 1.42 -6.04
N PHE A 114 -5.68 0.45 -6.63
CA PHE A 114 -6.00 -0.82 -6.01
C PHE A 114 -5.16 -1.93 -6.63
N PHE A 115 -4.26 -2.53 -5.84
CA PHE A 115 -3.45 -3.67 -6.24
C PHE A 115 -4.19 -4.96 -5.94
N ILE A 116 -4.56 -5.68 -6.99
CA ILE A 116 -5.48 -6.82 -6.92
C ILE A 116 -4.71 -8.14 -6.97
N CYS A 117 -4.93 -8.98 -5.97
CA CYS A 117 -4.57 -10.39 -6.02
C CYS A 117 -5.59 -11.14 -6.89
N SER A 118 -5.22 -11.44 -8.14
CA SER A 118 -6.19 -11.94 -9.12
C SER A 118 -6.74 -13.33 -8.78
N GLY A 119 -5.97 -14.20 -8.13
CA GLY A 119 -6.45 -15.50 -7.67
C GLY A 119 -7.47 -15.42 -6.54
N PHE A 120 -7.43 -14.34 -5.74
CA PHE A 120 -8.42 -14.08 -4.71
C PHE A 120 -9.78 -13.67 -5.33
N ILE A 121 -9.77 -12.76 -6.30
CA ILE A 121 -11.00 -12.34 -6.98
C ILE A 121 -11.61 -13.44 -7.88
N THR A 122 -10.78 -14.34 -8.46
CA THR A 122 -11.26 -15.51 -9.20
C THR A 122 -11.64 -16.69 -8.30
N LYS A 123 -11.41 -16.56 -6.98
CA LYS A 123 -11.67 -17.59 -5.97
C LYS A 123 -10.84 -18.87 -6.16
N GLU A 124 -9.71 -18.79 -6.84
CA GLU A 124 -8.74 -19.89 -6.94
C GLU A 124 -7.94 -20.04 -5.65
N ILE A 125 -7.78 -18.96 -4.88
CA ILE A 125 -7.18 -18.95 -3.55
C ILE A 125 -7.99 -18.09 -2.60
N ASP A 126 -7.79 -18.30 -1.31
CA ASP A 126 -8.33 -17.45 -0.25
C ASP A 126 -7.18 -16.92 0.62
N ILE A 127 -6.74 -15.70 0.35
CA ILE A 127 -5.71 -15.01 1.14
C ILE A 127 -6.22 -14.52 2.49
N ALA A 128 -7.53 -14.52 2.69
CA ALA A 128 -8.21 -14.16 3.93
C ALA A 128 -8.68 -15.38 4.74
N LYS A 129 -8.22 -16.59 4.40
CA LYS A 129 -8.54 -17.82 5.11
C LYS A 129 -8.06 -17.79 6.56
N ASP A 130 -6.88 -17.25 6.76
CA ASP A 130 -6.19 -17.18 8.04
C ASP A 130 -5.57 -15.81 8.27
N GLY A 131 -5.05 -15.57 9.48
CA GLY A 131 -4.35 -14.33 9.79
C GLY A 131 -5.26 -13.15 10.15
N PRO A 132 -4.72 -11.92 10.11
CA PRO A 132 -5.39 -10.72 10.61
C PRO A 132 -6.63 -10.33 9.83
N TYR A 133 -6.73 -10.67 8.55
CA TYR A 133 -7.86 -10.33 7.66
C TYR A 133 -8.85 -11.48 7.44
N LYS A 134 -8.82 -12.49 8.34
CA LYS A 134 -9.66 -13.68 8.25
C LYS A 134 -11.14 -13.34 8.07
N GLY A 135 -11.76 -13.94 7.04
CA GLY A 135 -13.18 -13.82 6.74
C GLY A 135 -13.56 -12.62 5.89
N LEU A 136 -12.61 -11.77 5.50
CA LEU A 136 -12.86 -10.75 4.49
C LEU A 136 -13.04 -11.41 3.12
N LYS A 137 -13.89 -10.80 2.30
CA LYS A 137 -14.20 -11.31 0.97
C LYS A 137 -13.47 -10.51 -0.11
N PRO A 138 -13.22 -11.11 -1.29
CA PRO A 138 -12.65 -10.41 -2.43
C PRO A 138 -13.66 -9.48 -3.11
N LEU A 139 -13.14 -8.44 -3.76
CA LEU A 139 -13.85 -7.77 -4.84
C LEU A 139 -14.29 -8.79 -5.91
N ASN A 140 -15.35 -8.49 -6.61
CA ASN A 140 -15.72 -9.21 -7.84
C ASN A 140 -15.46 -8.34 -9.08
N THR A 141 -15.63 -8.93 -10.25
CA THR A 141 -15.36 -8.28 -11.54
C THR A 141 -16.22 -7.04 -11.75
N GLU A 142 -17.50 -7.08 -11.36
CA GLU A 142 -18.45 -5.99 -11.51
C GLU A 142 -18.05 -4.79 -10.64
N MET A 143 -17.66 -5.04 -9.38
CA MET A 143 -17.16 -4.01 -8.47
C MET A 143 -15.89 -3.34 -9.03
N ILE A 144 -14.95 -4.13 -9.56
CA ILE A 144 -13.70 -3.61 -10.15
C ILE A 144 -14.03 -2.70 -11.34
N LYS A 145 -14.91 -3.14 -12.24
CA LYS A 145 -15.34 -2.34 -13.40
C LYS A 145 -16.05 -1.04 -12.99
N GLU A 146 -16.87 -1.09 -11.94
CA GLU A 146 -17.53 0.10 -11.42
C GLU A 146 -16.52 1.05 -10.77
N MET A 147 -15.60 0.57 -9.92
CA MET A 147 -14.54 1.39 -9.34
C MET A 147 -13.70 2.06 -10.44
N LYS A 148 -13.43 1.36 -11.54
CA LYS A 148 -12.72 1.92 -12.70
C LYS A 148 -13.50 3.06 -13.34
N LYS A 149 -14.81 2.91 -13.56
CA LYS A 149 -15.68 3.98 -14.09
C LYS A 149 -15.70 5.21 -13.19
N GLU A 150 -15.54 5.00 -11.88
CA GLU A 150 -15.46 6.05 -10.88
C GLU A 150 -14.04 6.67 -10.76
N GLY A 151 -13.13 6.35 -11.68
CA GLY A 151 -11.81 6.96 -11.78
C GLY A 151 -10.73 6.34 -10.91
N MET A 152 -10.96 5.16 -10.34
CA MET A 152 -9.91 4.45 -9.58
C MET A 152 -8.93 3.77 -10.54
N ASP A 153 -7.65 3.71 -10.13
CA ASP A 153 -6.60 2.99 -10.83
C ASP A 153 -6.42 1.57 -10.29
N PHE A 154 -5.90 0.69 -11.13
CA PHE A 154 -5.64 -0.70 -10.75
C PHE A 154 -4.22 -1.11 -11.08
N GLY A 155 -3.70 -2.08 -10.29
CA GLY A 155 -2.42 -2.72 -10.49
C GLY A 155 -2.46 -4.19 -10.08
N SER A 156 -1.44 -4.94 -10.48
CA SER A 156 -1.31 -6.36 -10.12
C SER A 156 -0.69 -6.52 -8.73
N HIS A 157 -1.21 -7.48 -7.96
CA HIS A 157 -0.64 -7.97 -6.70
C HIS A 157 -0.36 -9.47 -6.75
N THR A 158 0.08 -9.97 -7.93
CA THR A 158 0.25 -11.38 -8.27
C THR A 158 -1.06 -12.17 -8.34
N HIS A 159 -0.97 -13.43 -8.73
CA HIS A 159 -2.13 -14.31 -8.78
C HIS A 159 -2.30 -15.11 -7.48
N PHE A 160 -1.22 -15.75 -7.01
CA PHE A 160 -1.24 -16.62 -5.83
C PHE A 160 -0.71 -15.99 -4.53
N HIS A 161 -0.37 -14.70 -4.55
CA HIS A 161 0.16 -13.95 -3.41
C HIS A 161 1.41 -14.61 -2.75
N PRO A 162 2.40 -15.10 -3.52
CA PRO A 162 3.56 -15.77 -2.97
C PRO A 162 4.62 -14.79 -2.47
N ILE A 163 5.53 -15.25 -1.63
CA ILE A 163 6.82 -14.59 -1.43
C ILE A 163 7.67 -14.86 -2.67
N LEU A 164 7.71 -13.92 -3.61
CA LEU A 164 8.28 -14.09 -4.97
C LEU A 164 9.75 -14.54 -4.95
N SER A 165 10.54 -14.12 -3.95
CA SER A 165 11.93 -14.55 -3.78
C SER A 165 12.08 -15.99 -3.28
N LYS A 166 11.01 -16.66 -2.85
CA LYS A 166 11.02 -17.99 -2.24
C LYS A 166 10.47 -19.08 -3.15
N ILE A 167 10.02 -18.74 -4.33
CA ILE A 167 9.54 -19.68 -5.35
C ILE A 167 10.49 -19.70 -6.55
N PRO A 168 10.50 -20.78 -7.35
CA PRO A 168 11.27 -20.84 -8.58
C PRO A 168 10.94 -19.69 -9.55
N LEU A 169 11.93 -19.15 -10.23
CA LEU A 169 11.78 -17.95 -11.05
C LEU A 169 10.74 -18.11 -12.16
N PHE A 170 10.64 -19.30 -12.77
CA PHE A 170 9.64 -19.59 -13.79
C PHE A 170 8.21 -19.56 -13.24
N GLN A 171 8.02 -20.00 -11.98
CA GLN A 171 6.73 -19.91 -11.30
C GLN A 171 6.38 -18.46 -10.97
N ALA A 172 7.36 -17.68 -10.49
CA ALA A 172 7.16 -16.24 -10.24
C ALA A 172 6.76 -15.50 -11.53
N LYS A 173 7.42 -15.80 -12.67
CA LYS A 173 7.07 -15.22 -13.97
C LYS A 173 5.66 -15.61 -14.40
N GLY A 174 5.31 -16.89 -14.28
CA GLY A 174 3.95 -17.37 -14.60
C GLY A 174 2.85 -16.76 -13.74
N ASP A 175 3.11 -16.60 -12.44
CA ASP A 175 2.19 -15.96 -11.48
C ASP A 175 1.95 -14.48 -11.82
N ILE A 176 3.01 -13.72 -12.04
CA ILE A 176 2.97 -12.30 -12.42
C ILE A 176 2.22 -12.13 -13.74
N HIS A 177 2.59 -12.92 -14.76
CA HIS A 177 1.96 -12.89 -16.08
C HIS A 177 0.46 -13.21 -16.01
N LYS A 178 0.09 -14.29 -15.31
CA LYS A 178 -1.31 -14.72 -15.14
C LYS A 178 -2.14 -13.59 -14.50
N SER A 179 -1.61 -12.96 -13.45
CA SER A 179 -2.29 -11.85 -12.79
C SER A 179 -2.50 -10.66 -13.72
N LYS A 180 -1.49 -10.28 -14.49
CA LYS A 180 -1.56 -9.18 -15.46
C LYS A 180 -2.67 -9.44 -16.48
N ILE A 181 -2.64 -10.58 -17.17
CA ILE A 181 -3.63 -10.93 -18.22
C ILE A 181 -5.06 -10.96 -17.67
N ILE A 182 -5.28 -11.51 -16.48
CA ILE A 182 -6.62 -11.55 -15.88
C ILE A 182 -7.15 -10.12 -15.65
N LEU A 183 -6.31 -9.24 -15.10
CA LEU A 183 -6.73 -7.86 -14.82
C LEU A 183 -6.92 -7.04 -16.09
N GLU A 184 -6.07 -7.21 -17.10
CA GLU A 184 -6.21 -6.57 -18.41
C GLU A 184 -7.51 -6.99 -19.11
N ASN A 185 -7.88 -8.27 -19.04
CA ASN A 185 -9.15 -8.78 -19.57
C ASN A 185 -10.37 -8.22 -18.81
N ILE A 186 -10.27 -8.02 -17.49
CA ILE A 186 -11.37 -7.44 -16.70
C ILE A 186 -11.54 -5.95 -17.00
N LEU A 187 -10.44 -5.22 -17.09
CA LEU A 187 -10.42 -3.75 -17.16
C LEU A 187 -10.38 -3.21 -18.59
N GLU A 188 -10.09 -4.09 -19.57
CA GLU A 188 -9.95 -3.75 -20.99
C GLU A 188 -8.89 -2.64 -21.20
N GLU A 189 -7.84 -2.66 -20.37
CA GLU A 189 -6.71 -1.73 -20.45
C GLU A 189 -5.41 -2.39 -20.00
N GLU A 190 -4.28 -1.80 -20.38
CA GLU A 190 -2.95 -2.26 -19.98
C GLU A 190 -2.71 -2.05 -18.48
N ILE A 191 -2.22 -3.08 -17.79
CA ILE A 191 -1.83 -3.03 -16.37
C ILE A 191 -0.32 -2.86 -16.27
N ASN A 192 0.11 -1.67 -15.86
CA ASN A 192 1.52 -1.28 -15.75
C ASN A 192 1.98 -0.93 -14.33
N LEU A 193 1.10 -1.09 -13.34
CA LEU A 193 1.39 -0.89 -11.91
C LEU A 193 1.41 -2.23 -11.18
N PHE A 194 2.38 -2.40 -10.26
CA PHE A 194 2.56 -3.63 -9.50
C PHE A 194 2.80 -3.32 -8.01
N ALA A 195 2.33 -4.19 -7.11
CA ALA A 195 2.78 -4.22 -5.72
C ALA A 195 3.29 -5.63 -5.36
N TYR A 196 4.43 -5.69 -4.67
CA TYR A 196 4.98 -6.98 -4.23
C TYR A 196 4.18 -7.51 -3.05
N PRO A 197 3.70 -8.79 -3.07
CA PRO A 197 3.17 -9.44 -1.87
C PRO A 197 4.18 -9.35 -0.73
N PHE A 198 3.68 -8.99 0.47
CA PHE A 198 4.51 -8.68 1.65
C PHE A 198 5.46 -7.48 1.46
N GLY A 199 6.12 -7.31 0.32
CA GLY A 199 6.88 -6.16 -0.13
C GLY A 199 8.13 -5.78 0.68
N GLN A 200 8.62 -6.65 1.59
CA GLN A 200 9.84 -6.44 2.36
C GLN A 200 11.09 -6.73 1.50
N LEU A 201 12.26 -6.24 1.92
CA LEU A 201 13.53 -6.39 1.17
C LEU A 201 13.90 -7.83 0.80
N ASN A 202 13.45 -8.81 1.57
CA ASN A 202 13.73 -10.24 1.36
C ASN A 202 12.62 -10.98 0.62
N THR A 203 11.54 -10.31 0.22
CA THR A 203 10.38 -10.95 -0.46
C THR A 203 10.44 -10.85 -1.99
N PHE A 204 11.34 -10.07 -2.52
CA PHE A 204 11.64 -9.94 -3.94
C PHE A 204 13.13 -9.68 -4.15
N ASN A 205 13.62 -9.75 -5.39
CA ASN A 205 15.02 -9.54 -5.76
C ASN A 205 15.13 -8.97 -7.19
N ASN A 206 16.37 -8.74 -7.66
CA ASN A 206 16.63 -8.17 -8.98
C ASN A 206 16.09 -9.02 -10.13
N ASN A 207 16.03 -10.35 -9.99
CA ASN A 207 15.46 -11.22 -11.01
C ASN A 207 13.96 -10.99 -11.16
N ILE A 208 13.24 -10.78 -10.03
CA ILE A 208 11.82 -10.41 -10.05
C ILE A 208 11.62 -9.03 -10.69
N ILE A 209 12.48 -8.06 -10.37
CA ILE A 209 12.45 -6.74 -11.01
C ILE A 209 12.65 -6.85 -12.53
N SER A 210 13.56 -7.73 -12.99
CA SER A 210 13.75 -7.97 -14.42
C SER A 210 12.49 -8.55 -15.07
N ILE A 211 11.83 -9.52 -14.44
CA ILE A 211 10.55 -10.06 -14.90
C ILE A 211 9.49 -8.96 -15.02
N LEU A 212 9.36 -8.10 -14.02
CA LEU A 212 8.38 -7.01 -14.10
C LEU A 212 8.61 -6.08 -15.28
N LYS A 213 9.88 -5.78 -15.59
CA LYS A 213 10.24 -4.98 -16.77
C LYS A 213 9.90 -5.69 -18.08
N GLU A 214 10.21 -6.99 -18.16
CA GLU A 214 9.87 -7.83 -19.32
C GLU A 214 8.36 -7.91 -19.56
N GLU A 215 7.58 -7.97 -18.49
CA GLU A 215 6.11 -8.00 -18.53
C GLU A 215 5.48 -6.59 -18.76
N GLY A 216 6.28 -5.52 -18.92
CA GLY A 216 5.82 -4.19 -19.26
C GLY A 216 5.34 -3.33 -18.06
N PHE A 217 5.58 -3.77 -16.82
CA PHE A 217 5.30 -2.91 -15.68
C PHE A 217 6.22 -1.68 -15.66
N GLN A 218 5.69 -0.54 -15.25
CA GLN A 218 6.42 0.74 -15.19
C GLN A 218 6.80 1.13 -13.77
N LEU A 219 5.93 0.83 -12.81
CA LEU A 219 6.11 1.14 -11.39
C LEU A 219 5.81 -0.09 -10.54
N SER A 220 6.62 -0.30 -9.50
CA SER A 220 6.26 -1.28 -8.49
C SER A 220 6.49 -0.79 -7.06
N CYS A 221 5.52 -1.08 -6.20
CA CYS A 221 5.47 -0.69 -4.80
C CYS A 221 5.96 -1.81 -3.88
N SER A 222 6.84 -1.45 -2.96
CA SER A 222 7.25 -2.28 -1.83
C SER A 222 6.51 -1.86 -0.55
N THR A 223 6.76 -2.56 0.56
CA THR A 223 6.36 -2.10 1.90
C THR A 223 7.55 -1.54 2.70
N ILE A 224 8.67 -1.27 2.03
CA ILE A 224 9.82 -0.60 2.63
C ILE A 224 9.38 0.79 3.06
N TRP A 225 9.60 1.11 4.32
CA TRP A 225 9.16 2.37 4.91
C TRP A 225 9.87 3.58 4.31
N GLY A 226 9.11 4.61 4.00
CA GLY A 226 9.63 5.94 3.68
C GLY A 226 8.88 6.64 2.55
N SER A 227 9.29 7.88 2.30
CA SER A 227 8.90 8.67 1.14
C SER A 227 9.83 8.40 -0.04
N ASN A 228 9.41 8.82 -1.22
CA ASN A 228 10.14 8.72 -2.47
C ASN A 228 10.57 10.10 -2.97
N ASN A 229 11.57 10.14 -3.83
CA ASN A 229 11.99 11.31 -4.60
C ASN A 229 12.22 10.89 -6.06
N LYS A 230 12.54 11.84 -6.93
CA LYS A 230 12.75 11.57 -8.37
C LYS A 230 13.88 10.58 -8.70
N HIS A 231 14.76 10.27 -7.74
CA HIS A 231 15.85 9.30 -7.91
C HIS A 231 15.53 7.94 -7.29
N THR A 232 14.37 7.78 -6.66
CA THR A 232 13.94 6.49 -6.13
C THR A 232 13.72 5.52 -7.29
N ASN A 233 14.24 4.29 -7.15
CA ASN A 233 14.02 3.25 -8.17
C ASN A 233 12.52 3.02 -8.35
N PRO A 234 11.95 3.20 -9.56
CA PRO A 234 10.53 3.05 -9.82
C PRO A 234 10.01 1.63 -9.59
N PHE A 235 10.91 0.63 -9.57
CA PHE A 235 10.59 -0.76 -9.23
C PHE A 235 10.79 -1.10 -7.74
N MET A 236 11.00 -0.10 -6.88
CA MET A 236 11.17 -0.27 -5.44
C MET A 236 10.56 0.93 -4.68
N LEU A 237 9.39 1.38 -5.08
CA LEU A 237 8.74 2.52 -4.43
C LEU A 237 8.41 2.18 -2.98
N ARG A 238 8.79 3.08 -2.09
CA ARG A 238 8.56 2.97 -0.65
C ARG A 238 7.15 3.41 -0.32
N ARG A 239 6.58 2.79 0.71
CA ARG A 239 5.23 3.15 1.17
C ARG A 239 5.20 3.38 2.68
N ILE A 240 4.23 4.16 3.12
CA ILE A 240 3.90 4.36 4.52
C ILE A 240 2.67 3.54 4.84
N ARG A 241 2.83 2.50 5.64
CA ARG A 241 1.73 1.65 6.09
C ARG A 241 0.87 2.38 7.12
N ILE A 242 -0.43 2.35 6.89
CA ILE A 242 -1.42 2.86 7.83
C ILE A 242 -2.02 1.67 8.58
N ASP A 243 -1.92 1.71 9.90
CA ASP A 243 -2.36 0.64 10.77
C ASP A 243 -3.73 0.96 11.39
N PRO A 244 -4.58 -0.06 11.67
CA PRO A 244 -5.90 0.14 12.28
C PRO A 244 -5.87 0.87 13.63
N MET A 245 -4.74 0.83 14.32
CA MET A 245 -4.56 1.47 15.63
C MET A 245 -4.01 2.89 15.53
N ASP A 246 -3.72 3.39 14.33
CA ASP A 246 -3.24 4.76 14.16
C ASP A 246 -4.32 5.75 14.56
N THR A 247 -3.97 6.64 15.50
CA THR A 247 -4.74 7.85 15.71
C THR A 247 -4.49 8.84 14.57
N LEU A 248 -5.33 9.86 14.43
CA LEU A 248 -5.07 10.93 13.44
C LEU A 248 -3.72 11.62 13.69
N ARG A 249 -3.25 11.69 14.93
CA ARG A 249 -1.93 12.21 15.29
C ARG A 249 -0.83 11.30 14.75
N ASP A 250 -0.92 9.97 14.96
CA ASP A 250 0.05 9.01 14.43
C ASP A 250 0.12 9.10 12.91
N PHE A 251 -1.03 9.20 12.26
CA PHE A 251 -1.14 9.36 10.81
C PHE A 251 -0.40 10.62 10.33
N LYS A 252 -0.63 11.76 10.96
CA LYS A 252 0.07 13.02 10.66
C LYS A 252 1.58 12.88 10.86
N ASP A 253 2.00 12.31 11.99
CA ASP A 253 3.40 12.12 12.34
C ASP A 253 4.12 11.17 11.34
N LYS A 254 3.42 10.14 10.84
CA LYS A 254 3.91 9.25 9.77
C LYS A 254 4.13 10.01 8.46
N ILE A 255 3.16 10.79 8.00
CA ILE A 255 3.22 11.57 6.75
C ILE A 255 4.33 12.63 6.82
N GLU A 256 4.45 13.32 7.95
CA GLU A 256 5.49 14.31 8.16
C GLU A 256 6.89 13.72 8.25
N GLY A 257 7.04 12.39 8.39
CA GLY A 257 8.31 11.66 8.47
C GLY A 257 8.90 11.57 9.88
N LYS A 258 8.13 11.91 10.92
CA LYS A 258 8.60 11.73 12.32
C LYS A 258 8.79 10.26 12.69
N TRP A 259 8.22 9.35 11.92
CA TRP A 259 8.36 7.91 12.06
C TRP A 259 9.38 7.30 11.08
N ASP A 260 10.17 8.10 10.38
CA ASP A 260 11.17 7.62 9.41
C ASP A 260 12.31 6.80 10.05
N PHE A 261 12.43 6.81 11.39
CA PHE A 261 13.31 5.88 12.11
C PHE A 261 12.93 4.41 11.88
N ILE A 262 11.67 4.10 11.51
CA ILE A 262 11.21 2.73 11.23
C ILE A 262 12.03 2.09 10.10
N LYS A 263 12.51 2.87 9.13
CA LYS A 263 13.37 2.34 8.05
C LYS A 263 14.60 1.60 8.58
N TRP A 264 15.15 2.00 9.72
CA TRP A 264 16.32 1.34 10.32
C TRP A 264 15.98 -0.04 10.86
N PHE A 265 14.75 -0.25 11.34
CA PHE A 265 14.28 -1.54 11.85
C PHE A 265 13.94 -2.56 10.75
N HIS A 266 13.67 -2.11 9.52
CA HIS A 266 13.58 -3.02 8.37
C HIS A 266 14.88 -3.77 8.11
N TYR A 267 16.02 -3.19 8.50
CA TYR A 267 17.33 -3.87 8.45
C TYR A 267 17.60 -4.78 9.67
N LEU A 268 16.90 -4.59 10.78
CA LEU A 268 17.16 -5.28 12.05
C LEU A 268 16.20 -6.44 12.37
N LYS A 269 15.27 -6.81 11.50
CA LYS A 269 14.30 -7.94 11.64
C LYS A 269 13.45 -8.00 12.95
N TRP A 270 13.46 -6.96 13.79
CA TRP A 270 12.94 -7.06 15.17
C TRP A 270 11.57 -6.42 15.40
N ILE A 271 11.02 -5.63 14.47
CA ILE A 271 9.79 -4.86 14.71
C ILE A 271 8.77 -4.95 13.55
N THR A 272 8.99 -5.82 12.59
CA THR A 272 8.04 -6.09 11.47
C THR A 272 7.21 -7.32 11.70
#